data_94c112d282a5fa15d8906e3c045f7203
#
_entry.id   94c112d282a5fa15d8906e3c045f7203
#
_cell.length_a   1.000
_cell.length_b   1.000
_cell.length_c   1.000
_cell.angle_alpha   90.00
_cell.angle_beta   90.00
_cell.angle_gamma   90.00
#
_symmetry.space_group_name_H-M   'P 1'
#
loop_
_entity.id
_entity.type
_entity.pdbx_description
1 polymer ?
#
loop_
_entity_poly.entity_id
_entity_poly.type
_entity_poly.pdbx_seq_one_letter_code
_entity_poly.pdbx_strand_id
1 'polypeptide(L)'
;MRRIFWKGFFRVLILLLGVVTIIHGGVFFTLSKSYLEEKTKEIKQTASDVTKNLAGKSREYVEQALDFYSRSGEIKAYLKTQNAENEMKVSELLSVDRTSENNSVIIEEKSVKLLNGEEALVQFVSTANLEKDAIDLSLKFLPVTLLGSVVLSLVAAGFYARQETLRMKQVNFEFLRGASHELKTPLTSLKIVLENMQFKVGKYKDRDFYLEKCGEMVDELDAGIRELLLMSKMDSFEKSEWIKISEVVEEALRRNRIMIAEKNLQLRIEVGEQRIWLNRTALSMVLANLIGNAVKYAEEGGRISMQMRDEALEIKNSYKAGANEQSGSGLGLYIVKNLLKRYGLQYEICDTKKSFSFKIDFGTAKKEKTLA
;
A
#
# COMPACT_ATOMS: atom_id res chain seq x y z
N MET A 1 -12.56 -3.81 -15.66
CA MET A 1 -11.76 -4.94 -15.15
C MET A 1 -10.34 -4.99 -15.71
N ARG A 2 -10.13 -5.00 -17.02
CA ARG A 2 -8.78 -4.99 -17.65
C ARG A 2 -7.93 -3.79 -17.15
N ARG A 3 -8.53 -2.61 -17.00
CA ARG A 3 -7.87 -1.39 -16.51
C ARG A 3 -7.45 -1.47 -15.01
N ILE A 4 -8.26 -2.13 -14.18
CA ILE A 4 -7.98 -2.33 -12.74
C ILE A 4 -6.81 -3.29 -12.57
N PHE A 5 -6.84 -4.42 -13.31
CA PHE A 5 -5.73 -5.37 -13.33
C PHE A 5 -4.40 -4.68 -13.68
N TRP A 6 -4.35 -3.95 -14.79
CA TRP A 6 -3.13 -3.29 -15.23
C TRP A 6 -2.67 -2.20 -14.26
N LYS A 7 -3.60 -1.47 -13.63
CA LYS A 7 -3.27 -0.45 -12.63
C LYS A 7 -2.64 -1.06 -11.37
N GLY A 8 -3.20 -2.15 -10.86
CA GLY A 8 -2.64 -2.91 -9.74
C GLY A 8 -1.30 -3.55 -10.09
N PHE A 9 -1.21 -4.18 -11.26
CA PHE A 9 0.00 -4.80 -11.78
C PHE A 9 1.19 -3.82 -11.85
N PHE A 10 1.02 -2.69 -12.52
CA PHE A 10 2.10 -1.71 -12.67
C PHE A 10 2.50 -1.06 -11.34
N ARG A 11 1.54 -0.80 -10.45
CA ARG A 11 1.84 -0.25 -9.12
C ARG A 11 2.75 -1.17 -8.32
N VAL A 12 2.42 -2.46 -8.25
CA VAL A 12 3.21 -3.46 -7.52
C VAL A 12 4.53 -3.73 -8.21
N LEU A 13 4.54 -3.82 -9.54
CA LEU A 13 5.74 -4.03 -10.33
C LEU A 13 6.77 -2.91 -10.12
N ILE A 14 6.36 -1.64 -10.16
CA ILE A 14 7.26 -0.49 -9.93
C ILE A 14 7.85 -0.55 -8.52
N LEU A 15 7.02 -0.89 -7.51
CA LEU A 15 7.48 -1.01 -6.14
C LEU A 15 8.51 -2.14 -5.99
N LEU A 16 8.24 -3.32 -6.56
CA LEU A 16 9.15 -4.46 -6.52
C LEU A 16 10.46 -4.17 -7.26
N LEU A 17 10.41 -3.54 -8.43
CA LEU A 17 11.61 -3.14 -9.16
C LEU A 17 12.44 -2.13 -8.39
N GLY A 18 11.82 -1.19 -7.68
CA GLY A 18 12.50 -0.27 -6.78
C GLY A 18 13.27 -1.00 -5.67
N VAL A 19 12.63 -1.97 -5.02
CA VAL A 19 13.26 -2.81 -3.99
C VAL A 19 14.43 -3.63 -4.58
N VAL A 20 14.24 -4.24 -5.74
CA VAL A 20 15.29 -4.99 -6.46
C VAL A 20 16.51 -4.10 -6.73
N THR A 21 16.29 -2.87 -7.20
CA THR A 21 17.37 -1.91 -7.48
C THR A 21 18.17 -1.57 -6.22
N ILE A 22 17.48 -1.31 -5.11
CA ILE A 22 18.12 -0.99 -3.81
C ILE A 22 18.94 -2.18 -3.32
N ILE A 23 18.38 -3.40 -3.37
CA ILE A 23 19.09 -4.62 -2.92
C ILE A 23 20.34 -4.86 -3.77
N HIS A 24 20.24 -4.81 -5.11
CA HIS A 24 21.39 -5.05 -5.99
C HIS A 24 22.46 -3.96 -5.85
N GLY A 25 22.07 -2.70 -5.67
CA GLY A 25 23.00 -1.61 -5.36
C GLY A 25 23.71 -1.82 -4.02
N GLY A 26 23.00 -2.25 -2.99
CA GLY A 26 23.57 -2.59 -1.69
C GLY A 26 24.54 -3.77 -1.75
N VAL A 27 24.18 -4.85 -2.47
CA VAL A 27 25.04 -6.02 -2.67
C VAL A 27 26.31 -5.63 -3.43
N PHE A 28 26.20 -4.85 -4.50
CA PHE A 28 27.34 -4.37 -5.25
C PHE A 28 28.34 -3.60 -4.37
N PHE A 29 27.82 -2.70 -3.53
CA PHE A 29 28.66 -1.91 -2.63
C PHE A 29 29.31 -2.73 -1.51
N THR A 30 28.59 -3.69 -0.92
CA THR A 30 29.10 -4.53 0.16
C THR A 30 30.09 -5.59 -0.32
N LEU A 31 29.89 -6.10 -1.55
CA LEU A 31 30.75 -7.16 -2.11
C LEU A 31 32.19 -6.66 -2.30
N SER A 32 32.38 -5.46 -2.84
CA SER A 32 33.71 -4.84 -3.00
C SER A 32 34.43 -4.71 -1.66
N LYS A 33 33.71 -4.27 -0.61
CA LYS A 33 34.29 -4.12 0.72
C LYS A 33 34.67 -5.47 1.34
N SER A 34 33.80 -6.47 1.27
CA SER A 34 34.07 -7.82 1.80
C SER A 34 35.19 -8.49 1.09
N TYR A 35 35.30 -8.35 -0.22
CA TYR A 35 36.42 -8.89 -1.00
C TYR A 35 37.75 -8.29 -0.58
N LEU A 36 37.82 -6.99 -0.38
CA LEU A 36 39.04 -6.31 0.09
C LEU A 36 39.46 -6.78 1.49
N GLU A 37 38.50 -6.94 2.41
CA GLU A 37 38.76 -7.44 3.77
C GLU A 37 39.27 -8.88 3.75
N GLU A 38 38.70 -9.75 2.94
CA GLU A 38 39.11 -11.15 2.79
C GLU A 38 40.53 -11.26 2.22
N LYS A 39 40.85 -10.51 1.15
CA LYS A 39 42.20 -10.48 0.57
C LYS A 39 43.23 -9.89 1.52
N THR A 40 42.90 -8.87 2.28
CA THR A 40 43.78 -8.33 3.32
C THR A 40 44.09 -9.37 4.39
N LYS A 41 43.10 -10.18 4.79
CA LYS A 41 43.26 -11.25 5.76
C LYS A 41 44.16 -12.39 5.19
N GLU A 42 43.95 -12.75 3.93
CA GLU A 42 44.74 -13.75 3.21
C GLU A 42 46.22 -13.35 3.16
N ILE A 43 46.52 -12.09 2.80
CA ILE A 43 47.89 -11.56 2.76
C ILE A 43 48.54 -11.59 4.15
N LYS A 44 47.81 -11.18 5.20
CA LYS A 44 48.32 -11.22 6.59
C LYS A 44 48.64 -12.65 7.05
N GLN A 45 47.76 -13.58 6.70
CA GLN A 45 47.95 -14.99 7.05
C GLN A 45 49.15 -15.59 6.30
N THR A 46 49.24 -15.35 4.98
CA THR A 46 50.35 -15.78 4.14
C THR A 46 51.68 -15.18 4.63
N ALA A 47 51.72 -13.89 4.95
CA ALA A 47 52.88 -13.24 5.51
C ALA A 47 53.32 -13.86 6.84
N SER A 48 52.39 -14.21 7.71
CA SER A 48 52.65 -14.87 8.98
C SER A 48 53.21 -16.28 8.79
N ASP A 49 52.62 -17.07 7.89
CA ASP A 49 53.05 -18.46 7.63
C ASP A 49 54.43 -18.52 6.95
N VAL A 50 54.65 -17.66 5.95
CA VAL A 50 55.94 -17.56 5.27
C VAL A 50 57.04 -17.12 6.24
N THR A 51 56.84 -16.05 7.01
CA THR A 51 57.83 -15.56 7.98
C THR A 51 58.15 -16.58 9.06
N LYS A 52 57.15 -17.35 9.53
CA LYS A 52 57.34 -18.44 10.49
C LYS A 52 58.23 -19.55 9.94
N ASN A 53 58.05 -19.92 8.66
CA ASN A 53 58.83 -20.95 7.99
C ASN A 53 60.26 -20.50 7.66
N LEU A 54 60.50 -19.20 7.52
CA LEU A 54 61.80 -18.62 7.23
C LEU A 54 62.63 -18.29 8.49
N ALA A 55 62.00 -18.32 9.66
CA ALA A 55 62.68 -18.03 10.92
C ALA A 55 63.82 -19.01 11.19
N GLY A 56 64.98 -18.50 11.64
CA GLY A 56 66.19 -19.29 11.93
C GLY A 56 66.97 -19.78 10.69
N LYS A 57 66.61 -19.33 9.49
CA LYS A 57 67.36 -19.66 8.26
C LYS A 57 68.40 -18.60 7.95
N SER A 58 69.36 -18.97 7.07
CA SER A 58 70.36 -18.02 6.59
C SER A 58 69.75 -16.96 5.70
N ARG A 59 70.40 -15.79 5.63
CA ARG A 59 69.90 -14.67 4.82
C ARG A 59 69.72 -15.03 3.35
N GLU A 60 70.73 -15.75 2.81
CA GLU A 60 70.79 -16.23 1.41
C GLU A 60 69.59 -17.17 1.13
N TYR A 61 69.29 -18.09 2.05
CA TYR A 61 68.16 -18.99 1.91
C TYR A 61 66.83 -18.22 1.93
N VAL A 62 66.71 -17.19 2.81
CA VAL A 62 65.50 -16.36 2.91
C VAL A 62 65.28 -15.59 1.60
N GLU A 63 66.38 -15.00 1.02
CA GLU A 63 66.29 -14.27 -0.25
C GLU A 63 65.83 -15.17 -1.41
N GLN A 64 66.41 -16.37 -1.53
CA GLN A 64 66.04 -17.34 -2.56
C GLN A 64 64.60 -17.84 -2.40
N ALA A 65 64.19 -18.11 -1.17
CA ALA A 65 62.82 -18.55 -0.88
C ALA A 65 61.80 -17.46 -1.19
N LEU A 66 62.08 -16.20 -0.86
CA LEU A 66 61.22 -15.07 -1.17
C LEU A 66 61.13 -14.80 -2.67
N ASP A 67 62.24 -14.94 -3.41
CA ASP A 67 62.26 -14.83 -4.88
C ASP A 67 61.39 -15.93 -5.53
N PHE A 68 61.47 -17.16 -5.01
CA PHE A 68 60.63 -18.26 -5.47
C PHE A 68 59.14 -17.99 -5.21
N TYR A 69 58.79 -17.50 -4.00
CA TYR A 69 57.41 -17.12 -3.67
C TYR A 69 56.89 -16.01 -4.58
N SER A 70 57.74 -15.03 -4.88
CA SER A 70 57.39 -13.88 -5.74
C SER A 70 57.16 -14.27 -7.21
N ARG A 71 57.77 -15.40 -7.69
CA ARG A 71 57.54 -15.88 -9.06
C ARG A 71 56.29 -16.72 -9.24
N SER A 72 55.81 -17.35 -8.16
CA SER A 72 54.72 -18.34 -8.21
C SER A 72 53.35 -17.84 -7.80
N GLY A 73 53.23 -16.62 -7.29
CA GLY A 73 51.98 -16.13 -6.70
C GLY A 73 51.64 -14.65 -7.01
N GLU A 74 50.41 -14.28 -6.66
CA GLU A 74 49.91 -12.90 -6.74
C GLU A 74 50.49 -11.98 -5.66
N ILE A 75 51.17 -12.56 -4.65
CA ILE A 75 51.83 -11.85 -3.54
C ILE A 75 53.33 -11.89 -3.78
N LYS A 76 53.93 -10.71 -3.92
CA LYS A 76 55.38 -10.56 -4.02
C LYS A 76 55.96 -10.28 -2.65
N ALA A 77 57.06 -10.97 -2.30
CA ALA A 77 57.69 -10.84 -1.01
C ALA A 77 59.16 -10.48 -1.17
N TYR A 78 59.63 -9.47 -0.48
CA TYR A 78 61.01 -8.96 -0.58
C TYR A 78 61.57 -8.73 0.82
N LEU A 79 62.91 -8.91 0.92
CA LEU A 79 63.66 -8.50 2.11
C LEU A 79 63.84 -6.97 2.04
N LYS A 80 63.38 -6.23 3.03
CA LYS A 80 63.60 -4.78 3.15
C LYS A 80 65.04 -4.58 3.65
N THR A 81 65.95 -4.26 2.72
CA THR A 81 67.32 -3.90 3.03
C THR A 81 67.40 -2.37 3.01
N GLN A 82 68.21 -1.75 3.88
CA GLN A 82 68.42 -0.28 3.89
C GLN A 82 69.14 0.26 2.62
N ASN A 83 69.31 -0.54 1.59
CA ASN A 83 69.96 -0.14 0.35
C ASN A 83 68.94 0.38 -0.68
N ALA A 84 69.27 1.56 -1.27
CA ALA A 84 68.46 2.27 -2.26
C ALA A 84 68.00 1.44 -3.47
N GLU A 85 68.64 0.33 -3.78
CA GLU A 85 68.35 -0.57 -4.91
C GLU A 85 67.03 -1.36 -4.72
N ASN A 86 66.63 -1.69 -3.48
CA ASN A 86 65.40 -2.41 -3.20
C ASN A 86 64.21 -1.45 -3.04
N GLU A 87 64.43 -0.24 -2.57
CA GLU A 87 63.40 0.81 -2.64
C GLU A 87 63.10 1.19 -4.10
N MET A 88 64.11 1.14 -4.98
CA MET A 88 63.94 1.37 -6.40
C MET A 88 63.14 0.26 -7.09
N LYS A 89 63.33 -1.03 -6.74
CA LYS A 89 62.56 -2.17 -7.26
C LYS A 89 61.08 -2.12 -6.80
N VAL A 90 60.82 -1.75 -5.54
CA VAL A 90 59.45 -1.59 -5.03
C VAL A 90 58.81 -0.36 -5.66
N SER A 91 59.55 0.75 -5.81
CA SER A 91 59.05 1.95 -6.49
C SER A 91 58.87 1.72 -8.00
N GLU A 92 59.67 0.87 -8.64
CA GLU A 92 59.53 0.50 -10.06
C GLU A 92 58.30 -0.39 -10.28
N LEU A 93 58.04 -1.35 -9.39
CA LEU A 93 56.81 -2.15 -9.36
C LEU A 93 55.56 -1.30 -9.08
N LEU A 94 55.66 -0.33 -8.18
CA LEU A 94 54.61 0.66 -7.91
C LEU A 94 54.45 1.67 -9.06
N SER A 95 55.51 1.95 -9.85
CA SER A 95 55.48 2.87 -10.97
C SER A 95 54.93 2.27 -12.25
N VAL A 96 55.13 0.97 -12.49
CA VAL A 96 54.58 0.25 -13.65
C VAL A 96 53.05 0.14 -13.55
N ASP A 97 52.49 0.16 -12.34
CA ASP A 97 51.04 0.01 -12.11
C ASP A 97 50.32 1.37 -11.85
N ARG A 98 51.05 2.48 -11.75
CA ARG A 98 50.49 3.83 -11.57
C ARG A 98 49.76 4.40 -12.79
N THR A 99 49.72 3.67 -13.91
CA THR A 99 48.97 4.10 -15.10
C THR A 99 47.47 3.84 -15.00
N SER A 100 46.99 3.16 -13.94
CA SER A 100 45.54 3.11 -13.59
C SER A 100 45.34 3.75 -12.21
N GLU A 101 44.57 4.83 -12.18
CA GLU A 101 44.33 5.70 -11.00
C GLU A 101 43.67 5.02 -9.78
N ASN A 102 43.47 3.69 -9.79
CA ASN A 102 42.67 2.96 -8.80
C ASN A 102 43.27 1.65 -8.28
N ASN A 103 44.62 1.49 -8.28
CA ASN A 103 45.22 0.28 -7.73
C ASN A 103 45.45 0.35 -6.22
N SER A 104 44.59 -0.30 -5.44
CA SER A 104 44.80 -0.51 -4.00
C SER A 104 45.90 -1.56 -3.78
N VAL A 105 47.14 -1.13 -3.59
CA VAL A 105 48.24 -2.02 -3.23
C VAL A 105 48.19 -2.28 -1.73
N ILE A 106 48.08 -3.55 -1.33
CA ILE A 106 48.18 -3.95 0.08
C ILE A 106 49.61 -4.32 0.39
N ILE A 107 50.19 -3.64 1.37
CA ILE A 107 51.57 -3.86 1.85
C ILE A 107 51.47 -4.33 3.31
N GLU A 108 52.02 -5.50 3.61
CA GLU A 108 52.19 -6.04 4.95
C GLU A 108 53.65 -6.27 5.27
N GLU A 109 54.12 -5.76 6.42
CA GLU A 109 55.51 -5.92 6.86
C GLU A 109 55.58 -6.86 8.05
N LYS A 110 56.51 -7.83 8.02
CA LYS A 110 56.77 -8.77 9.10
C LYS A 110 58.22 -8.92 9.37
N SER A 111 58.63 -8.96 10.64
CA SER A 111 60.01 -9.25 11.02
C SER A 111 60.29 -10.75 11.04
N VAL A 112 61.48 -11.15 10.55
CA VAL A 112 61.97 -12.52 10.57
C VAL A 112 63.32 -12.53 11.28
N LYS A 113 63.48 -13.40 12.27
CA LYS A 113 64.74 -13.59 12.98
C LYS A 113 65.64 -14.57 12.21
N LEU A 114 66.80 -14.08 11.73
CA LEU A 114 67.76 -14.87 10.95
C LEU A 114 68.63 -15.78 11.83
N LEU A 115 69.36 -16.72 11.22
CA LEU A 115 70.26 -17.66 11.91
C LEU A 115 71.33 -16.94 12.72
N ASN A 116 71.80 -15.79 12.26
CA ASN A 116 72.81 -14.97 12.93
C ASN A 116 72.30 -14.13 14.07
N GLY A 117 70.96 -14.23 14.38
CA GLY A 117 70.31 -13.45 15.40
C GLY A 117 69.80 -12.05 14.97
N GLU A 118 70.11 -11.64 13.74
CA GLU A 118 69.65 -10.39 13.13
C GLU A 118 68.17 -10.43 12.82
N GLU A 119 67.44 -9.35 13.04
CA GLU A 119 66.04 -9.20 12.60
C GLU A 119 66.00 -8.54 11.23
N ALA A 120 65.46 -9.28 10.23
CA ALA A 120 65.24 -8.78 8.89
C ALA A 120 63.75 -8.50 8.69
N LEU A 121 63.43 -7.41 8.02
CA LEU A 121 62.06 -7.05 7.69
C LEU A 121 61.70 -7.59 6.32
N VAL A 122 60.61 -8.36 6.24
CA VAL A 122 60.06 -8.89 4.97
C VAL A 122 58.82 -8.09 4.64
N GLN A 123 58.79 -7.57 3.44
CA GLN A 123 57.64 -6.82 2.91
C GLN A 123 56.88 -7.69 1.90
N PHE A 124 55.58 -7.88 2.15
CA PHE A 124 54.66 -8.58 1.26
C PHE A 124 53.79 -7.54 0.53
N VAL A 125 53.78 -7.63 -0.78
CA VAL A 125 53.05 -6.68 -1.63
C VAL A 125 52.11 -7.48 -2.54
N SER A 126 50.80 -7.18 -2.46
CA SER A 126 49.84 -7.71 -3.42
C SER A 126 49.74 -6.81 -4.64
N THR A 127 49.90 -7.40 -5.83
CA THR A 127 49.77 -6.69 -7.11
C THR A 127 48.40 -6.89 -7.74
N ALA A 128 47.44 -7.56 -7.03
CA ALA A 128 46.10 -7.77 -7.53
C ALA A 128 45.31 -6.46 -7.60
N ASN A 129 44.67 -6.22 -8.72
CA ASN A 129 43.73 -5.10 -8.87
C ASN A 129 42.42 -5.44 -8.21
N LEU A 130 42.34 -5.32 -6.87
CA LEU A 130 41.27 -5.80 -6.02
C LEU A 130 39.92 -5.19 -6.37
N GLU A 131 39.91 -3.93 -6.81
CA GLU A 131 38.66 -3.27 -7.25
C GLU A 131 38.18 -3.88 -8.58
N LYS A 132 39.06 -4.08 -9.53
CA LYS A 132 38.70 -4.66 -10.82
C LYS A 132 38.20 -6.10 -10.67
N ASP A 133 38.84 -6.90 -9.85
CA ASP A 133 38.45 -8.28 -9.60
C ASP A 133 37.11 -8.38 -8.90
N ALA A 134 36.87 -7.49 -7.93
CA ALA A 134 35.55 -7.38 -7.26
C ALA A 134 34.43 -6.93 -8.22
N ILE A 135 34.73 -5.98 -9.11
CA ILE A 135 33.81 -5.52 -10.15
C ILE A 135 33.54 -6.63 -11.17
N ASP A 136 34.58 -7.32 -11.65
CA ASP A 136 34.43 -8.41 -12.62
C ASP A 136 33.62 -9.59 -12.05
N LEU A 137 33.82 -9.93 -10.78
CA LEU A 137 33.03 -10.92 -10.08
C LEU A 137 31.55 -10.49 -9.98
N SER A 138 31.34 -9.24 -9.59
CA SER A 138 29.98 -8.66 -9.48
C SER A 138 29.29 -8.64 -10.84
N LEU A 139 29.99 -8.25 -11.91
CA LEU A 139 29.47 -8.20 -13.28
C LEU A 139 29.10 -9.58 -13.84
N LYS A 140 29.76 -10.66 -13.40
CA LYS A 140 29.41 -12.03 -13.80
C LYS A 140 28.06 -12.50 -13.23
N PHE A 141 27.77 -12.18 -11.97
CA PHE A 141 26.57 -12.66 -11.29
C PHE A 141 25.37 -11.68 -11.37
N LEU A 142 25.63 -10.38 -11.47
CA LEU A 142 24.61 -9.33 -11.50
C LEU A 142 23.54 -9.53 -12.60
N PRO A 143 23.88 -9.88 -13.86
CA PRO A 143 22.86 -10.06 -14.90
C PRO A 143 21.91 -11.21 -14.61
N VAL A 144 22.43 -12.33 -14.07
CA VAL A 144 21.62 -13.52 -13.77
C VAL A 144 20.67 -13.26 -12.60
N THR A 145 21.18 -12.66 -11.52
CA THR A 145 20.38 -12.32 -10.34
C THR A 145 19.35 -11.22 -10.64
N LEU A 146 19.72 -10.24 -11.45
CA LEU A 146 18.82 -9.18 -11.90
C LEU A 146 17.68 -9.75 -12.76
N LEU A 147 18.01 -10.59 -13.75
CA LEU A 147 17.02 -11.23 -14.60
C LEU A 147 16.06 -12.09 -13.76
N GLY A 148 16.56 -12.89 -12.84
CA GLY A 148 15.76 -13.70 -11.93
C GLY A 148 14.83 -12.83 -11.05
N SER A 149 15.35 -11.73 -10.52
CA SER A 149 14.56 -10.79 -9.70
C SER A 149 13.45 -10.10 -10.49
N VAL A 150 13.74 -9.72 -11.74
CA VAL A 150 12.72 -9.11 -12.63
C VAL A 150 11.63 -10.12 -12.97
N VAL A 151 11.99 -11.35 -13.34
CA VAL A 151 11.01 -12.42 -13.61
C VAL A 151 10.15 -12.69 -12.39
N LEU A 152 10.75 -12.82 -11.21
CA LEU A 152 10.00 -13.03 -9.96
C LEU A 152 9.06 -11.85 -9.66
N SER A 153 9.50 -10.62 -9.88
CA SER A 153 8.68 -9.42 -9.72
C SER A 153 7.48 -9.38 -10.67
N LEU A 154 7.66 -9.81 -11.92
CA LEU A 154 6.57 -9.91 -12.90
C LEU A 154 5.53 -10.95 -12.48
N VAL A 155 5.98 -12.13 -12.04
CA VAL A 155 5.09 -13.20 -11.55
C VAL A 155 4.31 -12.75 -10.31
N ALA A 156 5.01 -12.17 -9.33
CA ALA A 156 4.38 -11.67 -8.10
C ALA A 156 3.36 -10.56 -8.38
N ALA A 157 3.70 -9.59 -9.24
CA ALA A 157 2.78 -8.53 -9.65
C ALA A 157 1.55 -9.07 -10.38
N GLY A 158 1.74 -10.06 -11.26
CA GLY A 158 0.64 -10.73 -11.95
C GLY A 158 -0.29 -11.49 -11.01
N PHE A 159 0.28 -12.23 -10.06
CA PHE A 159 -0.49 -12.95 -9.04
C PHE A 159 -1.30 -11.98 -8.16
N TYR A 160 -0.67 -10.91 -7.66
CA TYR A 160 -1.33 -9.89 -6.87
C TYR A 160 -2.49 -9.23 -7.64
N ALA A 161 -2.23 -8.79 -8.87
CA ALA A 161 -3.24 -8.15 -9.70
C ALA A 161 -4.43 -9.08 -10.01
N ARG A 162 -4.16 -10.39 -10.19
CA ARG A 162 -5.22 -11.40 -10.35
C ARG A 162 -6.05 -11.54 -9.08
N GLN A 163 -5.40 -11.64 -7.92
CA GLN A 163 -6.08 -11.77 -6.62
C GLN A 163 -6.97 -10.54 -6.34
N GLU A 164 -6.46 -9.34 -6.56
CA GLU A 164 -7.21 -8.09 -6.43
C GLU A 164 -8.45 -8.08 -7.35
N THR A 165 -8.28 -8.50 -8.60
CA THR A 165 -9.38 -8.57 -9.57
C THR A 165 -10.45 -9.58 -9.15
N LEU A 166 -10.04 -10.73 -8.61
CA LEU A 166 -10.98 -11.75 -8.11
C LEU A 166 -11.73 -11.25 -6.87
N ARG A 167 -11.02 -10.60 -5.94
CA ARG A 167 -11.62 -9.99 -4.75
C ARG A 167 -12.67 -8.93 -5.12
N MET A 168 -12.36 -8.07 -6.09
CA MET A 168 -13.31 -7.08 -6.59
C MET A 168 -14.54 -7.72 -7.27
N LYS A 169 -14.35 -8.82 -8.01
CA LYS A 169 -15.49 -9.57 -8.58
C LYS A 169 -16.40 -10.13 -7.50
N GLN A 170 -15.82 -10.67 -6.44
CA GLN A 170 -16.58 -11.23 -5.32
C GLN A 170 -17.39 -10.14 -4.59
N VAL A 171 -16.77 -9.00 -4.31
CA VAL A 171 -17.47 -7.86 -3.69
C VAL A 171 -18.62 -7.36 -4.57
N ASN A 172 -18.40 -7.23 -5.88
CA ASN A 172 -19.46 -6.85 -6.81
C ASN A 172 -20.58 -7.89 -6.89
N PHE A 173 -20.25 -9.18 -6.85
CA PHE A 173 -21.26 -10.25 -6.87
C PHE A 173 -22.10 -10.25 -5.60
N GLU A 174 -21.48 -10.12 -4.42
CA GLU A 174 -22.17 -9.99 -3.14
C GLU A 174 -23.09 -8.77 -3.12
N PHE A 175 -22.61 -7.64 -3.64
CA PHE A 175 -23.40 -6.44 -3.79
C PHE A 175 -24.65 -6.65 -4.67
N LEU A 176 -24.48 -7.24 -5.87
CA LEU A 176 -25.60 -7.52 -6.79
C LEU A 176 -26.60 -8.51 -6.19
N ARG A 177 -26.11 -9.51 -5.48
CA ARG A 177 -26.96 -10.48 -4.78
C ARG A 177 -27.79 -9.80 -3.69
N GLY A 178 -27.16 -8.97 -2.86
CA GLY A 178 -27.85 -8.20 -1.82
C GLY A 178 -28.86 -7.22 -2.42
N ALA A 179 -28.47 -6.48 -3.46
CA ALA A 179 -29.37 -5.57 -4.17
C ALA A 179 -30.59 -6.29 -4.74
N SER A 180 -30.40 -7.48 -5.33
CA SER A 180 -31.51 -8.29 -5.86
C SER A 180 -32.47 -8.72 -4.76
N HIS A 181 -31.96 -9.04 -3.56
CA HIS A 181 -32.79 -9.40 -2.42
C HIS A 181 -33.61 -8.19 -1.92
N GLU A 182 -32.97 -7.03 -1.80
CA GLU A 182 -33.60 -5.77 -1.37
C GLU A 182 -34.62 -5.23 -2.40
N LEU A 183 -34.45 -5.51 -3.69
CA LEU A 183 -35.43 -5.19 -4.74
C LEU A 183 -36.62 -6.16 -4.73
N LYS A 184 -36.40 -7.43 -4.37
CA LYS A 184 -37.49 -8.45 -4.36
C LYS A 184 -38.55 -8.13 -3.32
N THR A 185 -38.17 -7.61 -2.17
CA THR A 185 -39.09 -7.27 -1.06
C THR A 185 -40.15 -6.25 -1.49
N PRO A 186 -39.80 -5.03 -1.97
CA PRO A 186 -40.76 -4.05 -2.40
C PRO A 186 -41.58 -4.49 -3.63
N LEU A 187 -41.00 -5.25 -4.55
CA LEU A 187 -41.72 -5.85 -5.66
C LEU A 187 -42.79 -6.84 -5.19
N THR A 188 -42.45 -7.66 -4.18
CA THR A 188 -43.43 -8.60 -3.58
C THR A 188 -44.54 -7.82 -2.86
N SER A 189 -44.22 -6.76 -2.12
CA SER A 189 -45.20 -5.89 -1.47
C SER A 189 -46.11 -5.23 -2.48
N LEU A 190 -45.56 -4.66 -3.57
CA LEU A 190 -46.35 -4.08 -4.67
C LEU A 190 -47.31 -5.10 -5.27
N LYS A 191 -46.81 -6.33 -5.54
CA LYS A 191 -47.63 -7.43 -6.08
C LYS A 191 -48.80 -7.77 -5.14
N ILE A 192 -48.54 -7.87 -3.83
CA ILE A 192 -49.56 -8.18 -2.82
C ILE A 192 -50.64 -7.08 -2.79
N VAL A 193 -50.23 -5.81 -2.86
CA VAL A 193 -51.17 -4.69 -2.89
C VAL A 193 -52.06 -4.77 -4.13
N LEU A 194 -51.49 -4.99 -5.30
CA LEU A 194 -52.19 -5.13 -6.58
C LEU A 194 -53.16 -6.33 -6.58
N GLU A 195 -52.73 -7.51 -6.07
CA GLU A 195 -53.58 -8.69 -5.94
C GLU A 195 -54.76 -8.43 -5.00
N ASN A 196 -54.53 -7.82 -3.83
CA ASN A 196 -55.59 -7.47 -2.87
C ASN A 196 -56.57 -6.45 -3.45
N MET A 197 -56.11 -5.49 -4.25
CA MET A 197 -56.96 -4.56 -4.99
C MET A 197 -57.80 -5.27 -6.06
N GLN A 198 -57.20 -6.23 -6.78
CA GLN A 198 -57.89 -7.03 -7.80
C GLN A 198 -59.07 -7.79 -7.19
N PHE A 199 -58.86 -8.43 -6.03
CA PHE A 199 -59.86 -9.20 -5.32
C PHE A 199 -60.72 -8.38 -4.36
N LYS A 200 -60.53 -7.06 -4.30
CA LYS A 200 -61.28 -6.12 -3.42
C LYS A 200 -61.27 -6.55 -1.94
N VAL A 201 -60.14 -7.03 -1.45
CA VAL A 201 -60.00 -7.56 -0.09
C VAL A 201 -59.93 -6.41 0.93
N GLY A 202 -60.82 -6.38 1.92
CA GLY A 202 -60.75 -5.47 3.08
C GLY A 202 -60.56 -3.98 2.72
N LYS A 203 -59.52 -3.38 3.22
CA LYS A 203 -59.15 -1.97 3.01
C LYS A 203 -58.76 -1.64 1.57
N TYR A 204 -58.37 -2.62 0.77
CA TYR A 204 -57.94 -2.43 -0.61
C TYR A 204 -59.08 -2.23 -1.62
N LYS A 205 -60.31 -2.01 -1.11
CA LYS A 205 -61.50 -1.61 -1.93
C LYS A 205 -61.39 -0.20 -2.48
N ASP A 206 -60.69 0.70 -1.78
CA ASP A 206 -60.34 2.03 -2.25
C ASP A 206 -59.20 1.95 -3.24
N ARG A 207 -59.54 1.72 -4.52
CA ARG A 207 -58.59 1.51 -5.59
C ARG A 207 -57.73 2.74 -5.90
N ASP A 208 -58.33 3.92 -5.85
CA ASP A 208 -57.62 5.15 -6.23
C ASP A 208 -56.54 5.47 -5.23
N PHE A 209 -56.81 5.37 -3.95
CA PHE A 209 -55.83 5.52 -2.87
C PHE A 209 -54.68 4.52 -3.00
N TYR A 210 -54.97 3.22 -3.28
CA TYR A 210 -53.93 2.21 -3.37
C TYR A 210 -53.18 2.22 -4.70
N LEU A 211 -53.76 2.74 -5.80
CA LEU A 211 -53.06 3.03 -7.05
C LEU A 211 -52.02 4.11 -6.86
N GLU A 212 -52.35 5.20 -6.17
CA GLU A 212 -51.41 6.26 -5.82
C GLU A 212 -50.23 5.69 -4.98
N LYS A 213 -50.54 4.88 -3.98
CA LYS A 213 -49.54 4.14 -3.19
C LYS A 213 -48.67 3.23 -4.03
N CYS A 214 -49.19 2.52 -5.00
CA CYS A 214 -48.43 1.71 -5.93
C CYS A 214 -47.51 2.60 -6.79
N GLY A 215 -47.95 3.76 -7.23
CA GLY A 215 -47.13 4.75 -7.92
C GLY A 215 -45.92 5.19 -7.11
N GLU A 216 -46.15 5.60 -5.85
CA GLU A 216 -45.08 5.93 -4.91
C GLU A 216 -44.04 4.80 -4.77
N MET A 217 -44.49 3.55 -4.64
CA MET A 217 -43.60 2.37 -4.53
C MET A 217 -42.80 2.15 -5.79
N VAL A 218 -43.33 2.37 -6.97
CA VAL A 218 -42.62 2.27 -8.26
C VAL A 218 -41.58 3.38 -8.36
N ASP A 219 -41.88 4.60 -7.99
CA ASP A 219 -40.95 5.74 -8.00
C ASP A 219 -39.76 5.50 -7.04
N GLU A 220 -40.03 4.95 -5.85
CA GLU A 220 -38.99 4.56 -4.89
C GLU A 220 -38.08 3.45 -5.46
N LEU A 221 -38.64 2.44 -6.13
CA LEU A 221 -37.90 1.39 -6.78
C LEU A 221 -37.00 1.92 -7.89
N ASP A 222 -37.54 2.79 -8.74
CA ASP A 222 -36.81 3.37 -9.85
C ASP A 222 -35.64 4.27 -9.37
N ALA A 223 -35.87 5.08 -8.32
CA ALA A 223 -34.81 5.84 -7.67
C ALA A 223 -33.71 4.94 -7.10
N GLY A 224 -34.09 3.86 -6.40
CA GLY A 224 -33.14 2.90 -5.87
C GLY A 224 -32.32 2.16 -6.95
N ILE A 225 -32.95 1.77 -8.05
CA ILE A 225 -32.26 1.16 -9.20
C ILE A 225 -31.25 2.14 -9.79
N ARG A 226 -31.60 3.41 -9.98
CA ARG A 226 -30.69 4.46 -10.44
C ARG A 226 -29.48 4.61 -9.52
N GLU A 227 -29.69 4.61 -8.20
CA GLU A 227 -28.59 4.68 -7.23
C GLU A 227 -27.67 3.45 -7.28
N LEU A 228 -28.25 2.23 -7.41
CA LEU A 228 -27.47 1.01 -7.58
C LEU A 228 -26.61 1.05 -8.85
N LEU A 229 -27.15 1.56 -9.95
CA LEU A 229 -26.41 1.72 -11.21
C LEU A 229 -25.27 2.75 -11.06
N LEU A 230 -25.48 3.85 -10.36
CA LEU A 230 -24.45 4.84 -10.04
C LEU A 230 -23.34 4.19 -9.19
N MET A 231 -23.70 3.45 -8.14
CA MET A 231 -22.72 2.74 -7.30
C MET A 231 -21.86 1.75 -8.12
N SER A 232 -22.45 1.04 -9.07
CA SER A 232 -21.72 0.09 -9.91
C SER A 232 -20.68 0.78 -10.83
N LYS A 233 -20.87 2.05 -11.14
CA LYS A 233 -19.98 2.87 -11.96
C LYS A 233 -18.93 3.65 -11.16
N MET A 234 -19.10 3.81 -9.86
CA MET A 234 -18.22 4.64 -9.01
C MET A 234 -16.76 4.19 -8.97
N ASP A 235 -16.44 2.93 -9.33
CA ASP A 235 -15.05 2.43 -9.42
C ASP A 235 -14.21 3.11 -10.51
N SER A 236 -14.83 3.76 -11.47
CA SER A 236 -14.14 4.16 -12.70
C SER A 236 -13.90 5.67 -12.85
N PHE A 237 -14.56 6.56 -12.12
CA PHE A 237 -14.61 7.95 -12.55
C PHE A 237 -14.30 9.06 -11.54
N GLU A 238 -14.44 8.86 -10.23
CA GLU A 238 -14.33 9.99 -9.31
C GLU A 238 -13.22 9.82 -8.27
N LYS A 239 -12.35 10.81 -8.20
CA LYS A 239 -11.31 10.92 -7.18
C LYS A 239 -11.94 11.43 -5.88
N SER A 240 -11.39 11.00 -4.73
CA SER A 240 -11.71 11.64 -3.46
C SER A 240 -11.15 13.08 -3.43
N GLU A 241 -11.88 13.98 -2.78
CA GLU A 241 -11.53 15.39 -2.62
C GLU A 241 -11.89 15.88 -1.20
N TRP A 242 -11.40 17.04 -0.82
CA TRP A 242 -11.80 17.67 0.45
C TRP A 242 -13.16 18.36 0.30
N ILE A 243 -14.18 17.85 0.99
CA ILE A 243 -15.58 18.29 0.88
C ILE A 243 -16.00 18.90 2.19
N LYS A 244 -16.64 20.07 2.15
CA LYS A 244 -17.35 20.63 3.29
C LYS A 244 -18.65 19.84 3.48
N ILE A 245 -18.84 19.26 4.67
CA ILE A 245 -20.04 18.46 4.97
C ILE A 245 -21.30 19.33 4.95
N SER A 246 -21.21 20.56 5.46
CA SER A 246 -22.32 21.52 5.48
C SER A 246 -22.95 21.75 4.10
N GLU A 247 -22.14 21.85 3.04
CA GLU A 247 -22.64 22.05 1.66
C GLU A 247 -23.53 20.88 1.20
N VAL A 248 -23.09 19.64 1.50
CA VAL A 248 -23.83 18.44 1.07
C VAL A 248 -25.08 18.21 1.91
N VAL A 249 -25.02 18.54 3.21
CA VAL A 249 -26.20 18.52 4.09
C VAL A 249 -27.23 19.52 3.60
N GLU A 250 -26.86 20.76 3.30
CA GLU A 250 -27.75 21.79 2.77
C GLU A 250 -28.36 21.37 1.43
N GLU A 251 -27.61 20.75 0.55
CA GLU A 251 -28.11 20.24 -0.73
C GLU A 251 -29.17 19.16 -0.51
N ALA A 252 -28.95 18.22 0.42
CA ALA A 252 -29.91 17.17 0.75
C ALA A 252 -31.18 17.73 1.42
N LEU A 253 -31.04 18.74 2.27
CA LEU A 253 -32.18 19.42 2.89
C LEU A 253 -33.01 20.20 1.86
N ARG A 254 -32.35 20.90 0.91
CA ARG A 254 -33.07 21.58 -0.19
C ARG A 254 -33.92 20.64 -1.02
N ARG A 255 -33.49 19.43 -1.26
CA ARG A 255 -34.25 18.41 -1.99
C ARG A 255 -35.53 18.00 -1.25
N ASN A 256 -35.50 18.05 0.07
CA ASN A 256 -36.58 17.62 0.93
C ASN A 256 -37.43 18.80 1.47
N ARG A 257 -37.21 20.05 1.00
CA ARG A 257 -37.77 21.27 1.57
C ARG A 257 -39.33 21.28 1.65
N ILE A 258 -39.97 20.71 0.62
CA ILE A 258 -41.44 20.68 0.54
C ILE A 258 -42.00 19.81 1.67
N MET A 259 -41.52 18.58 1.79
CA MET A 259 -41.96 17.63 2.81
C MET A 259 -41.63 18.10 4.24
N ILE A 260 -40.49 18.79 4.42
CA ILE A 260 -40.10 19.42 5.68
C ILE A 260 -41.14 20.50 6.08
N ALA A 261 -41.57 21.33 5.11
CA ALA A 261 -42.57 22.37 5.35
C ALA A 261 -43.96 21.78 5.59
N GLU A 262 -44.42 20.82 4.78
CA GLU A 262 -45.73 20.15 4.92
C GLU A 262 -45.86 19.45 6.27
N LYS A 263 -44.82 18.79 6.75
CA LYS A 263 -44.81 18.13 8.06
C LYS A 263 -44.47 19.06 9.23
N ASN A 264 -44.27 20.36 9.02
CA ASN A 264 -43.85 21.33 10.04
C ASN A 264 -42.66 20.84 10.90
N LEU A 265 -41.62 20.24 10.27
CA LEU A 265 -40.50 19.63 10.98
C LEU A 265 -39.56 20.68 11.59
N GLN A 266 -39.10 20.43 12.83
CA GLN A 266 -38.15 21.27 13.53
C GLN A 266 -36.75 20.78 13.23
N LEU A 267 -35.93 21.60 12.54
CA LEU A 267 -34.56 21.28 12.19
C LEU A 267 -33.58 21.88 13.19
N ARG A 268 -32.64 21.07 13.71
CA ARG A 268 -31.49 21.51 14.48
C ARG A 268 -30.21 21.03 13.78
N ILE A 269 -29.49 21.97 13.17
CA ILE A 269 -28.31 21.66 12.34
C ILE A 269 -27.09 22.27 12.99
N GLU A 270 -26.16 21.40 13.47
CA GLU A 270 -24.89 21.76 14.12
C GLU A 270 -23.74 21.04 13.41
N VAL A 271 -23.51 21.34 12.13
CA VAL A 271 -22.57 20.61 11.26
C VAL A 271 -21.33 21.44 10.95
N GLY A 272 -21.11 22.61 11.41
CA GLY A 272 -19.87 23.39 11.26
C GLY A 272 -19.25 23.39 9.85
N GLU A 273 -18.01 23.91 9.78
CA GLU A 273 -17.21 24.04 8.53
C GLU A 273 -16.23 22.87 8.29
N GLN A 274 -16.48 21.72 8.89
CA GLN A 274 -15.57 20.58 8.81
C GLN A 274 -15.48 20.01 7.39
N ARG A 275 -14.26 19.64 6.99
CA ARG A 275 -13.97 19.03 5.70
C ARG A 275 -13.57 17.57 5.89
N ILE A 276 -14.07 16.71 5.02
CA ILE A 276 -13.73 15.30 4.97
C ILE A 276 -13.13 14.95 3.60
N TRP A 277 -12.23 13.97 3.58
CA TRP A 277 -11.64 13.46 2.34
C TRP A 277 -12.44 12.26 1.84
N LEU A 278 -13.32 12.48 0.87
CA LEU A 278 -14.20 11.44 0.35
C LEU A 278 -14.57 11.73 -1.11
N ASN A 279 -15.18 10.75 -1.78
CA ASN A 279 -15.84 11.00 -3.06
C ASN A 279 -17.15 11.78 -2.85
N ARG A 280 -17.32 12.91 -3.57
CA ARG A 280 -18.48 13.81 -3.40
C ARG A 280 -19.80 13.13 -3.73
N THR A 281 -19.83 12.31 -4.79
CA THR A 281 -21.04 11.58 -5.20
C THR A 281 -21.45 10.56 -4.14
N ALA A 282 -20.48 9.83 -3.58
CA ALA A 282 -20.73 8.88 -2.50
C ALA A 282 -21.31 9.55 -1.25
N LEU A 283 -20.71 10.67 -0.81
CA LEU A 283 -21.20 11.43 0.32
C LEU A 283 -22.61 11.97 0.07
N SER A 284 -22.85 12.53 -1.12
CA SER A 284 -24.18 13.04 -1.52
C SER A 284 -25.24 11.94 -1.49
N MET A 285 -24.92 10.74 -1.98
CA MET A 285 -25.83 9.59 -1.94
C MET A 285 -26.13 9.15 -0.50
N VAL A 286 -25.09 9.06 0.35
CA VAL A 286 -25.25 8.70 1.76
C VAL A 286 -26.14 9.69 2.49
N LEU A 287 -25.84 11.00 2.38
CA LEU A 287 -26.59 12.04 3.08
C LEU A 287 -28.00 12.22 2.51
N ALA A 288 -28.19 12.12 1.20
CA ALA A 288 -29.51 12.18 0.58
C ALA A 288 -30.43 11.07 1.09
N ASN A 289 -29.91 9.83 1.18
CA ASN A 289 -30.68 8.69 1.71
C ASN A 289 -30.99 8.84 3.20
N LEU A 290 -30.01 9.22 4.03
CA LEU A 290 -30.22 9.36 5.47
C LEU A 290 -31.14 10.51 5.81
N ILE A 291 -30.95 11.68 5.17
CA ILE A 291 -31.80 12.88 5.41
C ILE A 291 -33.18 12.64 4.82
N GLY A 292 -33.29 12.05 3.63
CA GLY A 292 -34.56 11.66 3.04
C GLY A 292 -35.35 10.73 3.96
N ASN A 293 -34.70 9.71 4.51
CA ASN A 293 -35.34 8.81 5.49
C ASN A 293 -35.73 9.55 6.77
N ALA A 294 -34.88 10.42 7.30
CA ALA A 294 -35.19 11.18 8.50
C ALA A 294 -36.45 12.06 8.30
N VAL A 295 -36.59 12.71 7.13
CA VAL A 295 -37.76 13.54 6.78
C VAL A 295 -39.01 12.69 6.53
N LYS A 296 -38.85 11.57 5.79
CA LYS A 296 -39.94 10.65 5.45
C LYS A 296 -40.58 10.04 6.70
N TYR A 297 -39.77 9.58 7.65
CA TYR A 297 -40.23 8.87 8.84
C TYR A 297 -40.48 9.75 10.07
N ALA A 298 -40.06 11.02 10.04
CA ALA A 298 -40.41 11.95 11.11
C ALA A 298 -41.94 12.12 11.23
N GLU A 299 -42.42 12.21 12.47
CA GLU A 299 -43.82 12.56 12.75
C GLU A 299 -44.10 14.02 12.42
N GLU A 300 -45.36 14.38 12.22
CA GLU A 300 -45.79 15.76 11.99
C GLU A 300 -45.40 16.64 13.19
N GLY A 301 -44.80 17.80 12.97
CA GLY A 301 -44.24 18.63 14.04
C GLY A 301 -42.99 18.07 14.70
N GLY A 302 -42.50 16.93 14.22
CA GLY A 302 -41.34 16.20 14.78
C GLY A 302 -40.04 16.95 14.62
N ARG A 303 -38.99 16.42 15.29
CA ARG A 303 -37.65 17.02 15.29
C ARG A 303 -36.65 16.17 14.52
N ILE A 304 -35.83 16.85 13.69
CA ILE A 304 -34.63 16.26 13.05
C ILE A 304 -33.44 17.04 13.56
N SER A 305 -32.41 16.32 14.07
CA SER A 305 -31.15 16.91 14.51
C SER A 305 -29.96 16.31 13.72
N MET A 306 -29.05 17.17 13.31
CA MET A 306 -27.79 16.81 12.65
C MET A 306 -26.66 17.47 13.39
N GLN A 307 -25.75 16.66 13.96
CA GLN A 307 -24.65 17.16 14.76
C GLN A 307 -23.35 16.53 14.30
N MET A 308 -22.33 17.36 14.13
CA MET A 308 -20.95 16.91 13.84
C MET A 308 -20.09 17.12 15.07
N ARG A 309 -19.55 16.03 15.66
CA ARG A 309 -18.66 16.04 16.81
C ARG A 309 -17.52 15.05 16.60
N ASP A 310 -16.31 15.45 16.90
CA ASP A 310 -15.12 14.57 16.87
C ASP A 310 -15.00 13.73 15.57
N GLU A 311 -15.22 14.37 14.41
CA GLU A 311 -15.20 13.73 13.09
C GLU A 311 -16.38 12.73 12.86
N ALA A 312 -17.37 12.68 13.73
CA ALA A 312 -18.57 11.87 13.56
C ALA A 312 -19.82 12.72 13.31
N LEU A 313 -20.58 12.38 12.28
CA LEU A 313 -21.86 12.98 11.95
C LEU A 313 -22.99 12.09 12.47
N GLU A 314 -23.81 12.63 13.35
CA GLU A 314 -25.05 11.98 13.80
C GLU A 314 -26.26 12.67 13.17
N ILE A 315 -27.15 11.87 12.57
CA ILE A 315 -28.44 12.28 12.03
C ILE A 315 -29.50 11.55 12.84
N LYS A 316 -30.40 12.30 13.50
CA LYS A 316 -31.43 11.75 14.38
C LYS A 316 -32.77 12.37 14.06
N ASN A 317 -33.81 11.55 14.01
CA ASN A 317 -35.20 11.98 13.87
C ASN A 317 -36.10 11.37 14.97
N SER A 318 -37.13 12.12 15.37
CA SER A 318 -38.25 11.57 16.15
C SER A 318 -39.21 10.83 15.22
N TYR A 319 -39.83 9.75 15.69
CA TYR A 319 -40.93 9.10 14.99
C TYR A 319 -41.95 8.51 15.98
N LYS A 320 -43.17 8.26 15.50
CA LYS A 320 -44.23 7.69 16.29
C LYS A 320 -44.08 6.16 16.39
N ALA A 321 -44.17 5.61 17.60
CA ALA A 321 -44.11 4.17 17.81
C ALA A 321 -45.12 3.41 16.94
N GLY A 322 -44.67 2.41 16.17
CA GLY A 322 -45.53 1.65 15.26
C GLY A 322 -45.50 2.09 13.79
N ALA A 323 -44.83 3.20 13.46
CA ALA A 323 -44.69 3.66 12.07
C ALA A 323 -43.72 2.79 11.22
N ASN A 324 -42.91 1.97 11.85
CA ASN A 324 -41.82 1.18 11.19
C ASN A 324 -42.28 -0.08 10.47
N GLU A 325 -43.53 -0.51 10.64
CA GLU A 325 -43.90 -1.84 10.11
C GLU A 325 -44.32 -1.89 8.64
N GLN A 326 -44.49 -0.76 7.95
CA GLN A 326 -45.12 -0.80 6.62
C GLN A 326 -44.58 0.10 5.51
N SER A 327 -43.50 0.89 5.65
CA SER A 327 -43.20 1.80 4.56
C SER A 327 -41.68 2.06 4.35
N GLY A 328 -41.09 1.32 3.47
CA GLY A 328 -39.80 1.61 2.89
C GLY A 328 -39.19 0.39 2.21
N SER A 329 -38.62 0.59 1.03
CA SER A 329 -37.99 -0.49 0.25
C SER A 329 -36.76 -1.12 0.94
N GLY A 330 -36.26 -0.54 2.07
CA GLY A 330 -34.99 -0.94 2.70
C GLY A 330 -33.75 -0.58 1.86
N LEU A 331 -33.95 -0.25 0.59
CA LEU A 331 -32.90 -0.08 -0.39
C LEU A 331 -31.99 1.11 -0.07
N GLY A 332 -32.53 2.23 0.39
CA GLY A 332 -31.74 3.42 0.75
C GLY A 332 -30.72 3.12 1.86
N LEU A 333 -31.13 2.43 2.92
CA LEU A 333 -30.23 2.06 4.01
C LEU A 333 -29.23 0.98 3.59
N TYR A 334 -29.61 0.06 2.71
CA TYR A 334 -28.70 -0.90 2.07
C TYR A 334 -27.60 -0.19 1.29
N ILE A 335 -27.94 0.81 0.46
CA ILE A 335 -27.00 1.63 -0.30
C ILE A 335 -26.04 2.36 0.64
N VAL A 336 -26.55 3.02 1.69
CA VAL A 336 -25.73 3.70 2.70
C VAL A 336 -24.70 2.73 3.31
N LYS A 337 -25.15 1.59 3.85
CA LYS A 337 -24.26 0.60 4.48
C LYS A 337 -23.17 0.11 3.53
N ASN A 338 -23.50 -0.16 2.27
CA ASN A 338 -22.53 -0.61 1.28
C ASN A 338 -21.54 0.48 0.88
N LEU A 339 -21.98 1.74 0.74
CA LEU A 339 -21.07 2.87 0.49
C LEU A 339 -20.10 3.08 1.66
N LEU A 340 -20.60 3.10 2.90
CA LEU A 340 -19.75 3.26 4.08
C LEU A 340 -18.74 2.12 4.20
N LYS A 341 -19.14 0.86 4.02
CA LYS A 341 -18.26 -0.30 4.00
C LYS A 341 -17.17 -0.18 2.92
N ARG A 342 -17.52 0.30 1.74
CA ARG A 342 -16.59 0.48 0.62
C ARG A 342 -15.51 1.51 0.90
N TYR A 343 -15.84 2.58 1.64
CA TYR A 343 -14.90 3.62 2.05
C TYR A 343 -14.24 3.36 3.41
N GLY A 344 -14.46 2.19 4.01
CA GLY A 344 -13.89 1.82 5.32
C GLY A 344 -14.43 2.65 6.48
N LEU A 345 -15.59 3.31 6.30
CA LEU A 345 -16.21 4.16 7.32
C LEU A 345 -17.01 3.32 8.32
N GLN A 346 -16.81 3.58 9.61
CA GLN A 346 -17.59 2.98 10.67
C GLN A 346 -18.91 3.73 10.86
N TYR A 347 -19.94 3.01 11.27
CA TYR A 347 -21.24 3.59 11.56
C TYR A 347 -21.95 2.88 12.72
N GLU A 348 -22.82 3.60 13.39
CA GLU A 348 -23.68 3.10 14.45
C GLU A 348 -25.14 3.44 14.13
N ILE A 349 -26.04 2.50 14.42
CA ILE A 349 -27.49 2.69 14.28
C ILE A 349 -28.10 2.48 15.64
N CYS A 350 -28.88 3.46 16.08
CA CYS A 350 -29.68 3.35 17.29
C CYS A 350 -31.14 3.57 16.93
N ASP A 351 -31.94 2.54 17.13
CA ASP A 351 -33.41 2.56 16.92
C ASP A 351 -34.09 2.35 18.27
N THR A 352 -34.85 3.34 18.67
CA THR A 352 -35.63 3.33 19.91
C THR A 352 -37.12 3.44 19.59
N LYS A 353 -37.99 3.21 20.58
CA LYS A 353 -39.44 3.36 20.36
C LYS A 353 -39.89 4.79 19.96
N LYS A 354 -39.03 5.81 20.08
CA LYS A 354 -39.36 7.22 19.87
C LYS A 354 -38.44 7.96 18.91
N SER A 355 -37.30 7.40 18.55
CA SER A 355 -36.33 8.07 17.68
C SER A 355 -35.42 7.06 17.00
N PHE A 356 -35.00 7.40 15.81
CA PHE A 356 -33.96 6.72 15.05
C PHE A 356 -32.74 7.62 14.93
N SER A 357 -31.53 7.09 15.12
CA SER A 357 -30.30 7.83 14.83
C SER A 357 -29.33 6.97 14.04
N PHE A 358 -28.61 7.64 13.15
CA PHE A 358 -27.51 7.07 12.35
C PHE A 358 -26.28 7.94 12.53
N LYS A 359 -25.19 7.34 13.00
CA LYS A 359 -23.91 8.01 13.25
C LYS A 359 -22.85 7.45 12.33
N ILE A 360 -22.11 8.31 11.63
CA ILE A 360 -21.02 7.98 10.73
C ILE A 360 -19.74 8.54 11.32
N ASP A 361 -18.71 7.70 11.46
CA ASP A 361 -17.36 8.10 11.87
C ASP A 361 -16.46 8.29 10.63
N PHE A 362 -16.07 9.53 10.35
CA PHE A 362 -15.17 9.90 9.25
C PHE A 362 -13.70 9.86 9.65
N GLY A 363 -13.37 9.78 10.95
CA GLY A 363 -11.99 9.71 11.45
C GLY A 363 -11.27 8.43 11.04
N THR A 364 -12.01 7.35 10.80
CA THR A 364 -11.47 6.07 10.34
C THR A 364 -10.91 6.15 8.91
N ALA A 365 -11.46 7.01 8.05
CA ALA A 365 -10.99 7.20 6.67
C ALA A 365 -9.56 7.77 6.56
N LYS A 366 -9.07 8.50 7.59
CA LYS A 366 -7.73 9.09 7.62
C LYS A 366 -6.64 8.10 8.00
N LYS A 367 -6.95 7.09 8.82
CA LYS A 367 -5.93 6.16 9.36
C LYS A 367 -5.32 5.23 8.30
N GLU A 368 -6.04 4.86 7.26
CA GLU A 368 -5.51 4.01 6.18
C GLU A 368 -4.54 4.73 5.23
N LYS A 369 -4.56 6.08 5.16
CA LYS A 369 -3.67 6.85 4.27
C LYS A 369 -2.34 7.27 4.88
N THR A 370 -2.16 7.16 6.19
CA THR A 370 -0.87 7.45 6.85
C THR A 370 0.04 6.21 6.87
N LEU A 371 -0.46 5.05 6.46
CA LEU A 371 0.26 3.76 6.41
C LEU A 371 0.47 3.23 4.97
N ALA A 372 0.14 3.98 3.94
CA ALA A 372 0.35 3.68 2.52
C ALA A 372 1.16 4.79 1.85
#